data_75c139919e3f4feebb926080fdaeba1d
#
_entry.id   75c139919e3f4feebb926080fdaeba1d
#
_cell.length_a   1.000
_cell.length_b   1.000
_cell.length_c   1.000
_cell.angle_alpha   90.00
_cell.angle_beta   90.00
_cell.angle_gamma   90.00
#
_symmetry.space_group_name_H-M   'P 1'
#
loop_
_entity.id
_entity.type
_entity.pdbx_description
1 polymer ?
#
loop_
_entity_poly.entity_id
_entity_poly.type
_entity_poly.pdbx_seq_one_letter_code
_entity_poly.pdbx_strand_id
1 'polypeptide(L)'
;WNPCMGCVFCFFEDSILLLQKEVKMLVLFLLQIILIALNAVFACAEIAVLSINETKLERMADQGDKRAKRLFHLTREPAKFLATIQVAITLSGFLGSAFAADNFSDPLVDWVINLGITVPRATLDTIAVALITLILSYFTLVFGELVPKRVAMKKAEALGLGISGLIRGISIVFKPIVWFLSASTDAVLRLLGIDPNEEDEQVSEEEIRMMVDAGSEKGAI
;
A
#
# COMPACT_ATOMS: atom_id res chain seq x y z
N TRP A 1 -53.43 13.10 34.19
CA TRP A 1 -52.69 12.01 33.61
C TRP A 1 -52.04 12.49 32.29
N ASN A 2 -50.86 13.11 32.40
CA ASN A 2 -49.96 13.34 31.26
C ASN A 2 -48.84 12.32 31.34
N PRO A 3 -48.80 11.30 30.48
CA PRO A 3 -47.61 10.49 30.38
C PRO A 3 -46.54 11.25 29.56
N CYS A 4 -45.56 11.72 30.29
CA CYS A 4 -44.18 12.00 29.91
C CYS A 4 -43.90 12.38 28.42
N MET A 5 -44.13 13.63 28.09
CA MET A 5 -43.51 14.25 26.91
C MET A 5 -41.95 14.15 26.97
N GLY A 6 -41.39 14.02 28.18
CA GLY A 6 -39.96 13.73 28.39
C GLY A 6 -39.50 12.34 27.94
N CYS A 7 -40.38 11.33 27.99
CA CYS A 7 -40.02 9.96 27.57
C CYS A 7 -39.91 9.79 26.07
N VAL A 8 -40.75 10.49 25.29
CA VAL A 8 -40.68 10.47 23.80
C VAL A 8 -39.46 11.23 23.31
N PHE A 9 -39.09 12.32 23.99
CA PHE A 9 -37.91 13.11 23.65
C PHE A 9 -36.60 12.32 23.94
N CYS A 10 -36.53 11.64 25.08
CA CYS A 10 -35.41 10.76 25.43
C CYS A 10 -35.26 9.60 24.42
N PHE A 11 -36.35 8.98 24.02
CA PHE A 11 -36.34 7.87 23.05
C PHE A 11 -35.90 8.35 21.64
N PHE A 12 -36.24 9.58 21.28
CA PHE A 12 -35.83 10.19 19.99
C PHE A 12 -34.36 10.59 20.00
N GLU A 13 -33.84 11.13 21.11
CA GLU A 13 -32.42 11.43 21.29
C GLU A 13 -31.57 10.15 21.28
N ASP A 14 -31.96 9.10 21.96
CA ASP A 14 -31.28 7.81 21.97
C ASP A 14 -31.26 7.17 20.58
N SER A 15 -32.35 7.27 19.82
CA SER A 15 -32.42 6.77 18.45
C SER A 15 -31.53 7.53 17.49
N ILE A 16 -31.41 8.85 17.63
CA ILE A 16 -30.52 9.69 16.82
C ILE A 16 -29.05 9.38 17.14
N LEU A 17 -28.71 9.22 18.42
CA LEU A 17 -27.35 8.87 18.85
C LEU A 17 -26.93 7.48 18.34
N LEU A 18 -27.82 6.50 18.37
CA LEU A 18 -27.58 5.17 17.79
C LEU A 18 -27.37 5.24 16.29
N LEU A 19 -28.21 5.98 15.55
CA LEU A 19 -28.05 6.19 14.11
C LEU A 19 -26.72 6.88 13.77
N GLN A 20 -26.31 7.89 14.53
CA GLN A 20 -25.03 8.54 14.36
C GLN A 20 -23.85 7.59 14.62
N LYS A 21 -23.96 6.71 15.63
CA LYS A 21 -22.91 5.72 15.92
C LYS A 21 -22.78 4.68 14.79
N GLU A 22 -23.91 4.17 14.27
CA GLU A 22 -23.91 3.22 13.15
C GLU A 22 -23.34 3.83 11.87
N VAL A 23 -23.76 5.07 11.52
CA VAL A 23 -23.22 5.78 10.33
C VAL A 23 -21.73 6.04 10.49
N LYS A 24 -21.29 6.44 11.68
CA LYS A 24 -19.86 6.63 11.96
C LYS A 24 -19.07 5.33 11.76
N MET A 25 -19.53 4.21 12.31
CA MET A 25 -18.87 2.91 12.14
C MET A 25 -18.79 2.50 10.68
N LEU A 26 -19.87 2.69 9.91
CA LEU A 26 -19.88 2.39 8.48
C LEU A 26 -18.84 3.22 7.72
N VAL A 27 -18.74 4.52 7.99
CA VAL A 27 -17.74 5.41 7.37
C VAL A 27 -16.32 4.97 7.72
N LEU A 28 -16.07 4.56 8.97
CA LEU A 28 -14.77 4.07 9.41
C LEU A 28 -14.38 2.77 8.68
N PHE A 29 -15.31 1.82 8.51
CA PHE A 29 -15.08 0.61 7.73
C PHE A 29 -14.80 0.91 6.25
N LEU A 30 -15.57 1.82 5.65
CA LEU A 30 -15.35 2.22 4.26
C LEU A 30 -13.97 2.87 4.08
N LEU A 31 -13.55 3.73 5.00
CA LEU A 31 -12.22 4.33 4.96
C LEU A 31 -11.14 3.28 5.05
N GLN A 32 -11.30 2.28 5.92
CA GLN A 32 -10.35 1.17 6.04
C GLN A 32 -10.24 0.36 4.73
N ILE A 33 -11.36 0.06 4.09
CA ILE A 33 -11.38 -0.61 2.78
C ILE A 33 -10.67 0.24 1.73
N ILE A 34 -10.87 1.56 1.73
CA ILE A 34 -10.20 2.48 0.81
C ILE A 34 -8.67 2.46 1.02
N LEU A 35 -8.20 2.43 2.26
CA LEU A 35 -6.76 2.36 2.58
C LEU A 35 -6.15 1.03 2.10
N ILE A 36 -6.85 -0.10 2.29
CA ILE A 36 -6.41 -1.41 1.77
C ILE A 36 -6.40 -1.40 0.23
N ALA A 37 -7.42 -0.84 -0.42
CA ALA A 37 -7.50 -0.74 -1.87
C ALA A 37 -6.39 0.17 -2.44
N LEU A 38 -6.07 1.26 -1.76
CA LEU A 38 -4.96 2.13 -2.13
C LEU A 38 -3.63 1.40 -2.05
N ASN A 39 -3.40 0.63 -0.98
CA ASN A 39 -2.23 -0.23 -0.84
C ASN A 39 -2.15 -1.26 -1.98
N ALA A 40 -3.28 -1.87 -2.36
CA ALA A 40 -3.38 -2.81 -3.47
C ALA A 40 -2.97 -2.17 -4.81
N VAL A 41 -3.37 -0.94 -5.06
CA VAL A 41 -2.99 -0.19 -6.26
C VAL A 41 -1.48 0.05 -6.30
N PHE A 42 -0.86 0.43 -5.18
CA PHE A 42 0.59 0.61 -5.10
C PHE A 42 1.35 -0.69 -5.29
N ALA A 43 0.89 -1.78 -4.67
CA ALA A 43 1.48 -3.10 -4.85
C ALA A 43 1.36 -3.62 -6.30
N CYS A 44 0.24 -3.34 -6.97
CA CYS A 44 0.09 -3.59 -8.41
C CYS A 44 1.08 -2.76 -9.23
N ALA A 45 1.25 -1.48 -8.90
CA ALA A 45 2.12 -0.56 -9.60
C ALA A 45 3.59 -1.02 -9.54
N GLU A 46 4.03 -1.42 -8.35
CA GLU A 46 5.38 -1.94 -8.12
C GLU A 46 5.70 -3.09 -9.08
N ILE A 47 4.88 -4.13 -9.05
CA ILE A 47 5.12 -5.32 -9.85
C ILE A 47 4.87 -5.08 -11.34
N ALA A 48 3.88 -4.27 -11.70
CA ALA A 48 3.60 -3.96 -13.09
C ALA A 48 4.79 -3.27 -13.77
N VAL A 49 5.44 -2.31 -13.09
CA VAL A 49 6.62 -1.61 -13.62
C VAL A 49 7.82 -2.54 -13.72
N LEU A 50 8.07 -3.38 -12.71
CA LEU A 50 9.20 -4.32 -12.71
C LEU A 50 9.04 -5.46 -13.73
N SER A 51 7.81 -5.82 -14.07
CA SER A 51 7.52 -6.97 -14.96
C SER A 51 7.27 -6.59 -16.41
N ILE A 52 7.27 -5.29 -16.74
CA ILE A 52 6.98 -4.84 -18.11
C ILE A 52 8.22 -4.96 -18.98
N ASN A 53 7.99 -5.34 -20.25
CA ASN A 53 9.07 -5.38 -21.24
C ASN A 53 9.42 -3.96 -21.71
N GLU A 54 10.60 -3.48 -21.36
CA GLU A 54 11.06 -2.12 -21.67
C GLU A 54 11.11 -1.82 -23.16
N THR A 55 11.60 -2.75 -23.99
CA THR A 55 11.65 -2.58 -25.45
C THR A 55 10.26 -2.40 -26.06
N LYS A 56 9.27 -3.13 -25.56
CA LYS A 56 7.89 -2.97 -26.01
C LYS A 56 7.32 -1.63 -25.57
N LEU A 57 7.60 -1.24 -24.33
CA LEU A 57 7.16 0.04 -23.77
C LEU A 57 7.75 1.23 -24.53
N GLU A 58 9.03 1.18 -24.89
CA GLU A 58 9.71 2.18 -25.70
C GLU A 58 9.05 2.33 -27.07
N ARG A 59 8.80 1.22 -27.78
CA ARG A 59 8.09 1.25 -29.07
C ARG A 59 6.70 1.90 -28.97
N MET A 60 5.95 1.60 -27.92
CA MET A 60 4.64 2.22 -27.69
C MET A 60 4.75 3.71 -27.39
N ALA A 61 5.80 4.12 -26.67
CA ALA A 61 6.09 5.51 -26.38
C ALA A 61 6.45 6.30 -27.65
N ASP A 62 7.24 5.70 -28.57
CA ASP A 62 7.63 6.27 -29.85
C ASP A 62 6.44 6.38 -30.82
N GLN A 63 5.47 5.47 -30.71
CA GLN A 63 4.19 5.52 -31.45
C GLN A 63 3.24 6.62 -30.93
N GLY A 64 3.65 7.34 -29.88
CA GLY A 64 2.90 8.49 -29.37
C GLY A 64 1.94 8.16 -28.22
N ASP A 65 1.96 6.96 -27.66
CA ASP A 65 1.14 6.64 -26.48
C ASP A 65 1.68 7.40 -25.25
N LYS A 66 0.86 8.37 -24.79
CA LYS A 66 1.20 9.21 -23.64
C LYS A 66 1.30 8.41 -22.32
N ARG A 67 0.62 7.27 -22.21
CA ARG A 67 0.66 6.40 -21.02
C ARG A 67 1.98 5.63 -21.01
N ALA A 68 2.33 5.04 -22.15
CA ALA A 68 3.60 4.35 -22.33
C ALA A 68 4.79 5.29 -22.09
N LYS A 69 4.76 6.52 -22.64
CA LYS A 69 5.80 7.52 -22.42
C LYS A 69 5.99 7.89 -20.94
N ARG A 70 4.88 8.02 -20.18
CA ARG A 70 4.96 8.27 -18.73
C ARG A 70 5.57 7.09 -17.98
N LEU A 71 5.13 5.89 -18.33
CA LEU A 71 5.60 4.67 -17.68
C LEU A 71 7.08 4.42 -17.99
N PHE A 72 7.50 4.59 -19.25
CA PHE A 72 8.88 4.47 -19.70
C PHE A 72 9.81 5.45 -18.96
N HIS A 73 9.35 6.65 -18.68
CA HIS A 73 10.15 7.60 -17.87
C HIS A 73 10.34 7.12 -16.42
N LEU A 74 9.37 6.39 -15.87
CA LEU A 74 9.46 5.82 -14.52
C LEU A 74 10.38 4.60 -14.47
N THR A 75 10.44 3.80 -15.55
CA THR A 75 11.35 2.63 -15.61
C THR A 75 12.81 3.03 -15.76
N ARG A 76 13.11 4.23 -16.27
CA ARG A 76 14.48 4.74 -16.37
C ARG A 76 15.15 5.09 -15.05
N GLU A 77 14.36 5.33 -14.01
CA GLU A 77 14.85 5.62 -12.66
C GLU A 77 14.24 4.64 -11.65
N PRO A 78 14.53 3.33 -11.76
CA PRO A 78 13.84 2.29 -11.00
C PRO A 78 14.02 2.47 -9.49
N ALA A 79 15.20 2.86 -9.02
CA ALA A 79 15.46 3.08 -7.60
C ALA A 79 14.56 4.17 -7.00
N LYS A 80 14.38 5.30 -7.68
CA LYS A 80 13.50 6.40 -7.21
C LYS A 80 12.03 6.01 -7.26
N PHE A 81 11.64 5.26 -8.30
CA PHE A 81 10.29 4.74 -8.42
C PHE A 81 9.97 3.77 -7.28
N LEU A 82 10.83 2.77 -7.05
CA LEU A 82 10.66 1.80 -5.97
C LEU A 82 10.60 2.46 -4.60
N ALA A 83 11.50 3.40 -4.31
CA ALA A 83 11.47 4.17 -3.08
C ALA A 83 10.14 4.92 -2.90
N THR A 84 9.62 5.55 -3.97
CA THR A 84 8.34 6.26 -3.94
C THR A 84 7.18 5.32 -3.60
N ILE A 85 7.11 4.18 -4.28
CA ILE A 85 6.04 3.19 -4.07
C ILE A 85 6.16 2.57 -2.67
N GLN A 86 7.37 2.24 -2.23
CA GLN A 86 7.60 1.67 -0.90
C GLN A 86 7.15 2.62 0.21
N VAL A 87 7.44 3.93 0.07
CA VAL A 87 6.95 4.95 1.01
C VAL A 87 5.42 4.99 1.01
N ALA A 88 4.79 4.95 -0.16
CA ALA A 88 3.34 4.99 -0.29
C ALA A 88 2.67 3.76 0.36
N ILE A 89 3.20 2.55 0.12
CA ILE A 89 2.74 1.30 0.73
C ILE A 89 2.88 1.35 2.24
N THR A 90 4.06 1.73 2.73
CA THR A 90 4.36 1.78 4.17
C THR A 90 3.47 2.78 4.91
N LEU A 91 3.31 3.99 4.36
CA LEU A 91 2.44 5.02 4.95
C LEU A 91 0.97 4.59 4.94
N SER A 92 0.48 4.01 3.84
CA SER A 92 -0.89 3.50 3.76
C SER A 92 -1.14 2.40 4.78
N GLY A 93 -0.19 1.49 4.97
CA GLY A 93 -0.26 0.41 5.95
C GLY A 93 -0.26 0.94 7.39
N PHE A 94 0.64 1.86 7.72
CA PHE A 94 0.71 2.46 9.07
C PHE A 94 -0.53 3.29 9.38
N LEU A 95 -0.98 4.12 8.44
CA LEU A 95 -2.21 4.89 8.62
C LEU A 95 -3.41 4.00 8.83
N GLY A 96 -3.54 2.90 8.05
CA GLY A 96 -4.61 1.93 8.21
C GLY A 96 -4.58 1.25 9.58
N SER A 97 -3.41 0.83 10.05
CA SER A 97 -3.24 0.18 11.34
C SER A 97 -3.52 1.12 12.52
N ALA A 98 -2.95 2.33 12.50
CA ALA A 98 -3.19 3.34 13.54
C ALA A 98 -4.65 3.75 13.60
N PHE A 99 -5.26 4.00 12.44
CA PHE A 99 -6.66 4.35 12.33
C PHE A 99 -7.59 3.26 12.87
N ALA A 100 -7.29 1.99 12.58
CA ALA A 100 -8.09 0.87 13.07
C ALA A 100 -7.94 0.68 14.58
N ALA A 101 -6.73 0.80 15.12
CA ALA A 101 -6.49 0.71 16.55
C ALA A 101 -7.30 1.78 17.32
N ASP A 102 -7.26 3.03 16.86
CA ASP A 102 -7.95 4.17 17.50
C ASP A 102 -9.48 4.05 17.48
N ASN A 103 -10.03 3.49 16.41
CA ASN A 103 -11.47 3.55 16.20
C ASN A 103 -12.23 2.25 16.51
N PHE A 104 -11.54 1.11 16.49
CA PHE A 104 -12.18 -0.20 16.68
C PHE A 104 -11.86 -0.87 18.02
N SER A 105 -10.85 -0.40 18.78
CA SER A 105 -10.50 -1.00 20.07
C SER A 105 -11.58 -0.78 21.12
N ASP A 106 -12.03 0.45 21.32
CA ASP A 106 -13.06 0.78 22.31
C ASP A 106 -14.39 0.01 22.12
N PRO A 107 -14.99 -0.02 20.89
CA PRO A 107 -16.18 -0.82 20.64
C PRO A 107 -15.99 -2.32 20.91
N LEU A 108 -14.82 -2.86 20.60
CA LEU A 108 -14.51 -4.26 20.86
C LEU A 108 -14.42 -4.55 22.37
N VAL A 109 -13.72 -3.69 23.10
CA VAL A 109 -13.57 -3.81 24.57
C VAL A 109 -14.92 -3.66 25.27
N ASP A 110 -15.73 -2.68 24.88
CA ASP A 110 -17.08 -2.49 25.43
C ASP A 110 -17.97 -3.72 25.17
N TRP A 111 -17.87 -4.33 24.00
CA TRP A 111 -18.58 -5.56 23.67
C TRP A 111 -18.14 -6.72 24.58
N VAL A 112 -16.83 -6.90 24.80
CA VAL A 112 -16.27 -7.95 25.67
C VAL A 112 -16.68 -7.76 27.13
N ILE A 113 -16.68 -6.53 27.64
CA ILE A 113 -17.12 -6.20 28.99
C ILE A 113 -18.63 -6.55 29.19
N ASN A 114 -19.43 -6.25 28.17
CA ASN A 114 -20.86 -6.56 28.17
C ASN A 114 -21.17 -8.08 28.20
N LEU A 115 -20.21 -8.92 27.78
CA LEU A 115 -20.28 -10.38 27.91
C LEU A 115 -20.00 -10.88 29.35
N GLY A 116 -19.70 -9.96 30.29
CA GLY A 116 -19.46 -10.31 31.71
C GLY A 116 -18.02 -10.67 32.05
N ILE A 117 -17.07 -10.37 31.19
CA ILE A 117 -15.62 -10.63 31.42
C ILE A 117 -15.06 -9.58 32.40
N THR A 118 -14.57 -10.04 33.56
CA THR A 118 -14.10 -9.22 34.69
C THR A 118 -12.58 -8.95 34.63
N VAL A 119 -12.04 -8.67 33.45
CA VAL A 119 -10.62 -8.30 33.25
C VAL A 119 -10.49 -6.78 33.33
N PRO A 120 -9.40 -6.21 33.89
CA PRO A 120 -9.17 -4.77 33.89
C PRO A 120 -9.22 -4.18 32.48
N ARG A 121 -9.94 -3.05 32.29
CA ARG A 121 -10.14 -2.40 30.98
C ARG A 121 -8.83 -2.17 30.24
N ALA A 122 -7.79 -1.69 30.94
CA ALA A 122 -6.46 -1.45 30.35
C ALA A 122 -5.82 -2.69 29.71
N THR A 123 -6.05 -3.88 30.30
CA THR A 123 -5.56 -5.14 29.73
C THR A 123 -6.38 -5.53 28.50
N LEU A 124 -7.70 -5.34 28.55
CA LEU A 124 -8.58 -5.60 27.42
C LEU A 124 -8.26 -4.66 26.24
N ASP A 125 -8.00 -3.39 26.49
CA ASP A 125 -7.60 -2.42 25.47
C ASP A 125 -6.32 -2.86 24.75
N THR A 126 -5.29 -3.29 25.49
CA THR A 126 -4.05 -3.77 24.92
C THR A 126 -4.26 -5.02 24.05
N ILE A 127 -5.05 -5.97 24.52
CA ILE A 127 -5.37 -7.20 23.78
C ILE A 127 -6.21 -6.88 22.54
N ALA A 128 -7.18 -5.98 22.64
CA ALA A 128 -8.03 -5.56 21.55
C ALA A 128 -7.22 -4.90 20.43
N VAL A 129 -6.34 -3.96 20.77
CA VAL A 129 -5.42 -3.32 19.79
C VAL A 129 -4.55 -4.36 19.10
N ALA A 130 -3.94 -5.29 19.86
CA ALA A 130 -3.10 -6.34 19.28
C ALA A 130 -3.90 -7.25 18.32
N LEU A 131 -5.11 -7.67 18.71
CA LEU A 131 -5.98 -8.51 17.90
C LEU A 131 -6.45 -7.80 16.63
N ILE A 132 -6.90 -6.56 16.74
CA ILE A 132 -7.32 -5.74 15.60
C ILE A 132 -6.17 -5.56 14.63
N THR A 133 -4.98 -5.22 15.15
CA THR A 133 -3.78 -5.05 14.32
C THR A 133 -3.41 -6.33 13.59
N LEU A 134 -3.48 -7.49 14.25
CA LEU A 134 -3.20 -8.78 13.63
C LEU A 134 -4.19 -9.13 12.51
N ILE A 135 -5.49 -8.98 12.78
CA ILE A 135 -6.55 -9.23 11.80
C ILE A 135 -6.40 -8.29 10.61
N LEU A 136 -6.20 -7.01 10.89
CA LEU A 136 -6.05 -6.01 9.84
C LEU A 136 -4.79 -6.24 8.99
N SER A 137 -3.67 -6.60 9.65
CA SER A 137 -2.42 -6.95 8.94
C SER A 137 -2.64 -8.12 7.99
N TYR A 138 -3.39 -9.14 8.41
CA TYR A 138 -3.74 -10.26 7.54
C TYR A 138 -4.52 -9.79 6.28
N PHE A 139 -5.58 -8.99 6.46
CA PHE A 139 -6.37 -8.48 5.35
C PHE A 139 -5.57 -7.54 4.44
N THR A 140 -4.77 -6.65 5.02
CA THR A 140 -3.91 -5.73 4.27
C THR A 140 -2.85 -6.50 3.49
N LEU A 141 -2.20 -7.49 4.09
CA LEU A 141 -1.20 -8.32 3.42
C LEU A 141 -1.81 -9.12 2.27
N VAL A 142 -2.94 -9.80 2.50
CA VAL A 142 -3.56 -10.65 1.47
C VAL A 142 -4.17 -9.80 0.36
N PHE A 143 -5.06 -8.87 0.69
CA PHE A 143 -5.84 -8.11 -0.30
C PHE A 143 -5.16 -6.82 -0.74
N GLY A 144 -4.34 -6.22 0.11
CA GLY A 144 -3.60 -5.00 -0.18
C GLY A 144 -2.24 -5.25 -0.84
N GLU A 145 -1.68 -6.47 -0.79
CA GLU A 145 -0.33 -6.72 -1.30
C GLU A 145 -0.20 -8.02 -2.10
N LEU A 146 -0.40 -9.21 -1.50
CA LEU A 146 -0.07 -10.48 -2.14
C LEU A 146 -0.94 -10.78 -3.37
N VAL A 147 -2.26 -10.63 -3.26
CA VAL A 147 -3.19 -10.87 -4.38
C VAL A 147 -2.96 -9.84 -5.50
N PRO A 148 -2.89 -8.53 -5.22
CA PRO A 148 -2.60 -7.52 -6.22
C PRO A 148 -1.28 -7.74 -6.95
N LYS A 149 -0.20 -8.09 -6.26
CA LYS A 149 1.10 -8.42 -6.88
C LYS A 149 0.99 -9.62 -7.83
N ARG A 150 0.29 -10.69 -7.44
CA ARG A 150 0.07 -11.85 -8.33
C ARG A 150 -0.74 -11.51 -9.57
N VAL A 151 -1.75 -10.65 -9.45
CA VAL A 151 -2.54 -10.18 -10.59
C VAL A 151 -1.68 -9.31 -11.52
N ALA A 152 -0.86 -8.43 -10.95
CA ALA A 152 0.03 -7.56 -11.70
C ALA A 152 1.09 -8.35 -12.49
N MET A 153 1.66 -9.41 -11.95
CA MET A 153 2.58 -10.30 -12.69
C MET A 153 1.96 -10.88 -13.95
N LYS A 154 0.65 -11.17 -13.95
CA LYS A 154 -0.05 -11.74 -15.11
C LYS A 154 -0.51 -10.69 -16.12
N LYS A 155 -0.73 -9.45 -15.70
CA LYS A 155 -1.33 -8.38 -16.51
C LYS A 155 -0.51 -7.08 -16.39
N ALA A 156 0.82 -7.17 -16.33
CA ALA A 156 1.74 -6.07 -16.06
C ALA A 156 1.51 -4.87 -17.00
N GLU A 157 1.40 -5.11 -18.30
CA GLU A 157 1.24 -4.07 -19.31
C GLU A 157 -0.08 -3.30 -19.14
N ALA A 158 -1.21 -4.02 -19.06
CA ALA A 158 -2.52 -3.39 -18.96
C ALA A 158 -2.67 -2.58 -17.65
N LEU A 159 -2.18 -3.13 -16.54
CA LEU A 159 -2.20 -2.47 -15.24
C LEU A 159 -1.21 -1.30 -15.20
N GLY A 160 0.03 -1.48 -15.64
CA GLY A 160 1.05 -0.44 -15.66
C GLY A 160 0.61 0.79 -16.47
N LEU A 161 0.08 0.57 -17.69
CA LEU A 161 -0.45 1.66 -18.51
C LEU A 161 -1.66 2.34 -17.86
N GLY A 162 -2.57 1.54 -17.24
CA GLY A 162 -3.77 2.08 -16.58
C GLY A 162 -3.47 2.99 -15.40
N ILE A 163 -2.47 2.61 -14.58
CA ILE A 163 -2.11 3.33 -13.33
C ILE A 163 -0.99 4.36 -13.51
N SER A 164 -0.38 4.46 -14.72
CA SER A 164 0.76 5.36 -15.01
C SER A 164 0.51 6.81 -14.61
N GLY A 165 -0.73 7.30 -14.77
CA GLY A 165 -1.12 8.65 -14.38
C GLY A 165 -1.16 8.88 -12.87
N LEU A 166 -1.70 7.90 -12.14
CA LEU A 166 -1.79 7.93 -10.68
C LEU A 166 -0.38 7.90 -10.07
N ILE A 167 0.48 6.99 -10.55
CA ILE A 167 1.86 6.88 -10.08
C ILE A 167 2.62 8.19 -10.25
N ARG A 168 2.49 8.85 -11.40
CA ARG A 168 3.11 10.15 -11.64
C ARG A 168 2.64 11.21 -10.63
N GLY A 169 1.35 11.26 -10.34
CA GLY A 169 0.79 12.19 -9.34
C GLY A 169 1.39 11.94 -7.95
N ILE A 170 1.46 10.68 -7.56
CA ILE A 170 2.02 10.24 -6.28
C ILE A 170 3.52 10.58 -6.21
N SER A 171 4.29 10.30 -7.26
CA SER A 171 5.72 10.62 -7.32
C SER A 171 6.00 12.11 -7.12
N ILE A 172 5.11 12.99 -7.59
CA ILE A 172 5.24 14.44 -7.37
C ILE A 172 5.00 14.79 -5.90
N VAL A 173 3.95 14.22 -5.30
CA VAL A 173 3.58 14.48 -3.89
C VAL A 173 4.66 13.98 -2.94
N PHE A 174 5.17 12.77 -3.17
CA PHE A 174 6.18 12.14 -2.31
C PHE A 174 7.63 12.56 -2.62
N LYS A 175 7.86 13.35 -3.67
CA LYS A 175 9.20 13.79 -4.08
C LYS A 175 10.05 14.35 -2.92
N PRO A 176 9.58 15.23 -2.03
CA PRO A 176 10.39 15.73 -0.92
C PRO A 176 10.75 14.63 0.09
N ILE A 177 9.83 13.71 0.37
CA ILE A 177 10.05 12.60 1.30
C ILE A 177 11.06 11.61 0.71
N VAL A 178 10.90 11.25 -0.56
CA VAL A 178 11.81 10.34 -1.27
C VAL A 178 13.21 10.95 -1.35
N TRP A 179 13.32 12.25 -1.66
CA TRP A 179 14.61 12.93 -1.64
C TRP A 179 15.29 12.85 -0.27
N PHE A 180 14.56 13.11 0.80
CA PHE A 180 15.10 13.03 2.16
C PHE A 180 15.56 11.60 2.51
N LEU A 181 14.76 10.58 2.16
CA LEU A 181 15.11 9.18 2.38
C LEU A 181 16.33 8.76 1.57
N SER A 182 16.40 9.12 0.28
CA SER A 182 17.56 8.83 -0.57
C SER A 182 18.83 9.49 0.02
N ALA A 183 18.76 10.76 0.38
CA ALA A 183 19.90 11.44 0.99
C ALA A 183 20.35 10.77 2.30
N SER A 184 19.41 10.27 3.10
CA SER A 184 19.70 9.54 4.34
C SER A 184 20.36 8.18 4.03
N THR A 185 19.86 7.47 3.02
CA THR A 185 20.44 6.20 2.57
C THR A 185 21.86 6.39 2.04
N ASP A 186 22.06 7.39 1.20
CA ASP A 186 23.41 7.73 0.65
C ASP A 186 24.39 8.08 1.77
N ALA A 187 23.94 8.80 2.79
CA ALA A 187 24.77 9.10 3.95
C ALA A 187 25.19 7.84 4.71
N VAL A 188 24.27 6.89 4.91
CA VAL A 188 24.57 5.61 5.56
C VAL A 188 25.51 4.76 4.70
N LEU A 189 25.30 4.68 3.39
CA LEU A 189 26.16 3.94 2.46
C LEU A 189 27.60 4.47 2.49
N ARG A 190 27.77 5.81 2.47
CA ARG A 190 29.09 6.44 2.61
C ARG A 190 29.76 6.14 3.93
N LEU A 191 29.00 6.06 5.04
CA LEU A 191 29.52 5.66 6.35
C LEU A 191 29.99 4.20 6.36
N LEU A 192 29.38 3.35 5.54
CA LEU A 192 29.78 1.94 5.36
C LEU A 192 30.91 1.76 4.34
N GLY A 193 31.39 2.85 3.72
CA GLY A 193 32.47 2.83 2.73
C GLY A 193 32.01 2.44 1.33
N ILE A 194 30.70 2.47 1.06
CA ILE A 194 30.09 2.17 -0.25
C ILE A 194 29.80 3.49 -0.96
N ASP A 195 30.28 3.65 -2.21
CA ASP A 195 29.94 4.84 -3.02
C ASP A 195 28.55 4.64 -3.65
N PRO A 196 27.54 5.44 -3.30
CA PRO A 196 26.21 5.32 -3.87
C PRO A 196 26.11 5.67 -5.36
N ASN A 197 27.17 6.22 -5.96
CA ASN A 197 27.27 6.53 -7.39
C ASN A 197 28.14 5.53 -8.18
N GLU A 198 28.66 4.51 -7.54
CA GLU A 198 29.32 3.41 -8.26
C GLU A 198 28.25 2.74 -9.14
N GLU A 199 28.40 2.91 -10.46
CA GLU A 199 27.50 2.25 -11.42
C GLU A 199 27.64 0.74 -11.25
N ASP A 200 26.52 0.04 -11.09
CA ASP A 200 26.48 -1.42 -11.12
C ASP A 200 27.29 -1.93 -12.30
N GLU A 201 28.20 -2.87 -12.03
CA GLU A 201 29.14 -3.41 -13.00
C GLU A 201 28.43 -3.69 -14.33
N GLN A 202 28.96 -3.11 -15.40
CA GLN A 202 28.53 -3.41 -16.76
C GLN A 202 28.54 -4.93 -16.94
N VAL A 203 27.42 -5.47 -17.44
CA VAL A 203 27.27 -6.91 -17.72
C VAL A 203 28.58 -7.44 -18.31
N SER A 204 29.24 -8.35 -17.59
CA SER A 204 30.55 -8.85 -18.02
C SER A 204 30.39 -9.72 -19.26
N GLU A 205 31.45 -9.78 -20.09
CA GLU A 205 31.46 -10.66 -21.29
C GLU A 205 31.15 -12.13 -20.92
N GLU A 206 31.58 -12.56 -19.73
CA GLU A 206 31.29 -13.90 -19.19
C GLU A 206 29.81 -14.10 -18.88
N GLU A 207 29.15 -13.09 -18.36
CA GLU A 207 27.70 -13.14 -18.05
C GLU A 207 26.85 -13.19 -19.33
N ILE A 208 27.27 -12.48 -20.38
CA ILE A 208 26.64 -12.55 -21.72
C ILE A 208 26.82 -13.96 -22.30
N ARG A 209 28.03 -14.55 -22.19
CA ARG A 209 28.27 -15.93 -22.64
C ARG A 209 27.41 -16.93 -21.89
N MET A 210 27.31 -16.84 -20.56
CA MET A 210 26.45 -17.74 -19.77
C MET A 210 24.97 -17.61 -20.15
N MET A 211 24.47 -16.40 -20.46
CA MET A 211 23.11 -16.20 -20.96
C MET A 211 22.88 -16.84 -22.33
N VAL A 212 23.83 -16.74 -23.24
CA VAL A 212 23.77 -17.37 -24.56
C VAL A 212 23.79 -18.91 -24.45
N ASP A 213 24.67 -19.46 -23.62
CA ASP A 213 24.77 -20.91 -23.39
C ASP A 213 23.47 -21.44 -22.76
N ALA A 214 22.91 -20.78 -21.76
CA ALA A 214 21.64 -21.14 -21.15
C ALA A 214 20.45 -21.01 -22.12
N GLY A 215 20.49 -20.07 -23.05
CA GLY A 215 19.52 -19.91 -24.13
C GLY A 215 19.59 -21.05 -25.15
N SER A 216 20.80 -21.47 -25.49
CA SER A 216 21.08 -22.59 -26.41
C SER A 216 20.61 -23.92 -25.82
N GLU A 217 20.91 -24.20 -24.53
CA GLU A 217 20.45 -25.42 -23.84
C GLU A 217 18.91 -25.52 -23.77
N LYS A 218 18.22 -24.39 -23.66
CA LYS A 218 16.75 -24.33 -23.64
C LYS A 218 16.11 -24.32 -25.04
N GLY A 219 16.91 -24.35 -26.11
CA GLY A 219 16.42 -24.28 -27.48
C GLY A 219 15.72 -22.97 -27.83
N ALA A 220 16.07 -21.88 -27.15
CA ALA A 220 15.51 -20.55 -27.39
C ALA A 220 16.32 -19.72 -28.41
N ILE A 221 17.54 -20.16 -28.68
CA ILE A 221 18.48 -19.64 -29.70
C ILE A 221 19.10 -20.83 -30.45
#